data_35a8f090c5a7b6da5a6b8613884f2273
#
_entry.id   35a8f090c5a7b6da5a6b8613884f2273
#
_cell.length_a   1.000
_cell.length_b   1.000
_cell.length_c   1.000
_cell.angle_alpha   90.00
_cell.angle_beta   90.00
_cell.angle_gamma   90.00
#
_symmetry.space_group_name_H-M   'P 1'
#
loop_
_entity.id
_entity.type
_entity.pdbx_description
1 polymer ?
#
loop_
_entity_poly.entity_id
_entity_poly.type
_entity_poly.pdbx_seq_one_letter_code
_entity_poly.pdbx_strand_id
1 'polypeptide(L)'
;MNYYRCENPDCGFLAEEEPDVCPHCGGTFFLSVDEEELTGSDWVQLGNRAVDEERNTDALACYQQAAAAGDVLGLTNLGWCLEAGVGVEADPRQAVVLYAQAAAQDYMPALTNLGYCYAHGVGVARDDDKAVECFRKGAENGFPRAQFLLGEAYSRGLGVERSDEDAARWYQSAAWLGYPPAQTELGRCLEFGTGVPQNIQQAVKWYRSAADNGNAPGQCCLGFLYESGQGVEQSWQEAVRWYRAAADQDYPRALCNLAWCYEYGKGVERDYAQAARLYLRAAEQEYPRGQLCMGLCCERGRGVPLDLAAAAEWYRKAAEQGEEDAQCCLG
;
A
#
# COMPACT_ATOMS: atom_id res chain seq x y z
N MET A 1 -35.34 -6.92 -7.68
CA MET A 1 -35.23 -5.85 -6.65
C MET A 1 -35.42 -4.53 -7.36
N ASN A 2 -36.04 -3.54 -6.72
CA ASN A 2 -36.10 -2.20 -7.29
C ASN A 2 -34.93 -1.40 -6.74
N TYR A 3 -34.26 -0.67 -7.62
CA TYR A 3 -33.19 0.26 -7.27
C TYR A 3 -33.67 1.69 -7.51
N TYR A 4 -33.02 2.66 -6.87
CA TYR A 4 -33.40 4.06 -6.92
C TYR A 4 -32.26 4.91 -7.43
N ARG A 5 -32.42 5.47 -8.64
CA ARG A 5 -31.42 6.33 -9.29
C ARG A 5 -31.77 7.79 -9.05
N CYS A 6 -30.80 8.60 -8.65
CA CYS A 6 -30.98 10.05 -8.54
C CYS A 6 -31.33 10.66 -9.91
N GLU A 7 -32.40 11.48 -9.96
CA GLU A 7 -32.84 12.14 -11.22
C GLU A 7 -31.87 13.19 -11.75
N ASN A 8 -30.91 13.65 -10.93
CA ASN A 8 -29.87 14.54 -11.43
C ASN A 8 -28.93 13.77 -12.37
N PRO A 9 -28.94 14.08 -13.69
CA PRO A 9 -28.21 13.31 -14.69
C PRO A 9 -26.68 13.33 -14.48
N ASP A 10 -26.17 14.35 -13.79
CA ASP A 10 -24.72 14.49 -13.51
C ASP A 10 -24.31 13.79 -12.21
N CYS A 11 -25.28 13.21 -11.46
CA CYS A 11 -25.00 12.64 -10.15
C CYS A 11 -24.60 11.17 -10.19
N GLY A 12 -25.29 10.37 -11.00
CA GLY A 12 -25.04 8.92 -11.16
C GLY A 12 -25.29 8.08 -9.90
N PHE A 13 -25.81 8.64 -8.80
CA PHE A 13 -26.08 7.91 -7.57
C PHE A 13 -27.19 6.87 -7.72
N LEU A 14 -26.96 5.65 -7.25
CA LEU A 14 -27.90 4.54 -7.22
C LEU A 14 -27.98 3.95 -5.80
N ALA A 15 -29.17 3.55 -5.34
CA ALA A 15 -29.40 2.94 -4.04
C ALA A 15 -30.31 1.71 -4.12
N GLU A 16 -30.19 0.79 -3.19
CA GLU A 16 -31.06 -0.38 -3.02
C GLU A 16 -32.38 -0.01 -2.34
N GLU A 17 -32.38 1.06 -1.53
CA GLU A 17 -33.54 1.62 -0.88
C GLU A 17 -33.68 3.10 -1.29
N GLU A 18 -34.91 3.61 -1.35
CA GLU A 18 -35.16 5.01 -1.69
C GLU A 18 -34.67 5.93 -0.57
N PRO A 19 -33.62 6.73 -0.80
CA PRO A 19 -33.12 7.63 0.23
C PRO A 19 -33.94 8.92 0.27
N ASP A 20 -34.06 9.54 1.43
CA ASP A 20 -34.72 10.85 1.58
C ASP A 20 -33.99 11.95 0.83
N VAL A 21 -32.65 11.88 0.78
CA VAL A 21 -31.76 12.85 0.16
C VAL A 21 -30.58 12.13 -0.48
N CYS A 22 -30.24 12.50 -1.70
CA CYS A 22 -29.06 11.98 -2.36
C CYS A 22 -27.76 12.44 -1.66
N PRO A 23 -26.91 11.53 -1.18
CA PRO A 23 -25.69 11.90 -0.47
C PRO A 23 -24.64 12.57 -1.35
N HIS A 24 -24.76 12.42 -2.68
CA HIS A 24 -23.79 13.01 -3.61
C HIS A 24 -24.13 14.46 -4.01
N CYS A 25 -25.42 14.76 -4.27
CA CYS A 25 -25.81 16.07 -4.80
C CYS A 25 -26.87 16.78 -3.96
N GLY A 26 -27.39 16.17 -2.90
CA GLY A 26 -28.48 16.73 -2.08
C GLY A 26 -29.86 16.71 -2.74
N GLY A 27 -30.03 16.08 -3.91
CA GLY A 27 -31.32 15.95 -4.59
C GLY A 27 -32.28 15.04 -3.80
N THR A 28 -33.58 15.28 -3.94
CA THR A 28 -34.64 14.55 -3.25
C THR A 28 -35.54 13.74 -4.17
N PHE A 29 -35.22 13.69 -5.45
CA PHE A 29 -35.99 12.94 -6.44
C PHE A 29 -35.20 11.73 -6.93
N PHE A 30 -35.87 10.58 -6.97
CA PHE A 30 -35.29 9.30 -7.37
C PHE A 30 -36.25 8.60 -8.34
N LEU A 31 -35.66 7.96 -9.36
CA LEU A 31 -36.38 7.07 -10.27
C LEU A 31 -36.21 5.64 -9.79
N SER A 32 -37.30 4.90 -9.69
CA SER A 32 -37.23 3.44 -9.51
C SER A 32 -36.73 2.80 -10.79
N VAL A 33 -35.74 1.94 -10.68
CA VAL A 33 -35.08 1.25 -11.80
C VAL A 33 -35.13 -0.26 -11.53
N ASP A 34 -35.62 -1.03 -12.50
CA ASP A 34 -35.62 -2.48 -12.38
C ASP A 34 -34.20 -3.04 -12.55
N GLU A 35 -33.94 -4.17 -11.90
CA GLU A 35 -32.63 -4.84 -11.93
C GLU A 35 -32.14 -5.14 -13.36
N GLU A 36 -33.06 -5.45 -14.27
CA GLU A 36 -32.78 -5.75 -15.69
C GLU A 36 -32.34 -4.51 -16.48
N GLU A 37 -32.59 -3.30 -15.97
CA GLU A 37 -32.20 -2.03 -16.57
C GLU A 37 -30.85 -1.49 -16.07
N LEU A 38 -30.22 -2.19 -15.09
CA LEU A 38 -28.93 -1.78 -14.56
C LEU A 38 -27.82 -2.02 -15.56
N THR A 39 -26.98 -1.00 -15.72
CA THR A 39 -25.77 -1.07 -16.56
C THR A 39 -24.60 -1.70 -15.78
N GLY A 40 -23.54 -2.10 -16.50
CA GLY A 40 -22.30 -2.56 -15.86
C GLY A 40 -21.74 -1.56 -14.85
N SER A 41 -21.80 -0.25 -15.17
CA SER A 41 -21.35 0.83 -14.26
C SER A 41 -22.22 0.93 -13.00
N ASP A 42 -23.54 0.71 -13.11
CA ASP A 42 -24.43 0.68 -11.93
C ASP A 42 -24.06 -0.46 -10.98
N TRP A 43 -23.82 -1.65 -11.55
CA TRP A 43 -23.36 -2.80 -10.80
C TRP A 43 -22.01 -2.58 -10.12
N VAL A 44 -21.07 -1.89 -10.78
CA VAL A 44 -19.79 -1.52 -10.15
C VAL A 44 -20.00 -0.60 -8.95
N GLN A 45 -20.90 0.40 -9.05
CA GLN A 45 -21.19 1.30 -7.92
C GLN A 45 -21.78 0.55 -6.73
N LEU A 46 -22.74 -0.35 -6.96
CA LEU A 46 -23.33 -1.20 -5.92
C LEU A 46 -22.26 -2.10 -5.27
N GLY A 47 -21.40 -2.70 -6.09
CA GLY A 47 -20.30 -3.52 -5.61
C GLY A 47 -19.30 -2.76 -4.75
N ASN A 48 -18.91 -1.54 -5.16
CA ASN A 48 -18.01 -0.69 -4.39
C ASN A 48 -18.61 -0.34 -3.03
N ARG A 49 -19.91 0.03 -2.99
CA ARG A 49 -20.61 0.29 -1.73
C ARG A 49 -20.66 -0.94 -0.83
N ALA A 50 -20.95 -2.11 -1.42
CA ALA A 50 -20.96 -3.35 -0.65
C ALA A 50 -19.59 -3.66 -0.02
N VAL A 51 -18.47 -3.33 -0.71
CA VAL A 51 -17.12 -3.41 -0.13
C VAL A 51 -16.97 -2.45 1.05
N ASP A 52 -17.38 -1.18 0.91
CA ASP A 52 -17.29 -0.18 1.98
C ASP A 52 -18.12 -0.57 3.22
N GLU A 53 -19.19 -1.33 3.02
CA GLU A 53 -20.07 -1.87 4.06
C GLU A 53 -19.65 -3.29 4.53
N GLU A 54 -18.49 -3.78 4.11
CA GLU A 54 -17.94 -5.11 4.42
C GLU A 54 -18.85 -6.29 3.96
N ARG A 55 -19.80 -6.05 3.05
CA ARG A 55 -20.68 -7.05 2.43
C ARG A 55 -20.01 -7.72 1.23
N ASN A 56 -18.93 -8.44 1.48
CA ASN A 56 -18.03 -8.96 0.45
C ASN A 56 -18.71 -9.91 -0.56
N THR A 57 -19.68 -10.71 -0.12
CA THR A 57 -20.44 -11.64 -1.02
C THR A 57 -21.33 -10.87 -1.97
N ASP A 58 -21.95 -9.78 -1.51
CA ASP A 58 -22.82 -8.94 -2.33
C ASP A 58 -21.97 -8.14 -3.34
N ALA A 59 -20.81 -7.63 -2.90
CA ALA A 59 -19.84 -6.98 -3.78
C ALA A 59 -19.43 -7.91 -4.93
N LEU A 60 -19.07 -9.16 -4.60
CA LEU A 60 -18.71 -10.17 -5.61
C LEU A 60 -19.86 -10.39 -6.63
N ALA A 61 -21.11 -10.55 -6.15
CA ALA A 61 -22.26 -10.74 -7.02
C ALA A 61 -22.46 -9.53 -7.97
N CYS A 62 -22.35 -8.32 -7.45
CA CYS A 62 -22.42 -7.09 -8.25
C CYS A 62 -21.31 -7.01 -9.32
N TYR A 63 -20.07 -7.35 -8.97
CA TYR A 63 -18.97 -7.34 -9.95
C TYR A 63 -19.11 -8.46 -10.98
N GLN A 64 -19.74 -9.60 -10.63
CA GLN A 64 -20.07 -10.65 -11.61
C GLN A 64 -21.09 -10.15 -12.64
N GLN A 65 -22.12 -9.41 -12.21
CA GLN A 65 -23.09 -8.81 -13.14
C GLN A 65 -22.44 -7.74 -14.02
N ALA A 66 -21.60 -6.88 -13.45
CA ALA A 66 -20.85 -5.89 -14.23
C ALA A 66 -19.92 -6.54 -15.27
N ALA A 67 -19.20 -7.59 -14.88
CA ALA A 67 -18.32 -8.34 -15.77
C ALA A 67 -19.09 -9.05 -16.88
N ALA A 68 -20.28 -9.62 -16.58
CA ALA A 68 -21.17 -10.24 -17.56
C ALA A 68 -21.70 -9.23 -18.58
N ALA A 69 -21.90 -7.97 -18.17
CA ALA A 69 -22.22 -6.84 -19.05
C ALA A 69 -21.01 -6.33 -19.86
N GLY A 70 -19.82 -6.90 -19.68
CA GLY A 70 -18.58 -6.50 -20.37
C GLY A 70 -17.93 -5.23 -19.83
N ASP A 71 -18.33 -4.76 -18.65
CA ASP A 71 -17.76 -3.58 -18.01
C ASP A 71 -16.32 -3.83 -17.55
N VAL A 72 -15.38 -2.99 -17.97
CA VAL A 72 -13.94 -3.17 -17.70
C VAL A 72 -13.57 -2.99 -16.22
N LEU A 73 -14.29 -2.13 -15.49
CA LEU A 73 -14.15 -2.01 -14.05
C LEU A 73 -14.69 -3.26 -13.36
N GLY A 74 -15.88 -3.74 -13.80
CA GLY A 74 -16.48 -4.97 -13.31
C GLY A 74 -15.55 -6.16 -13.47
N LEU A 75 -14.97 -6.35 -14.66
CA LEU A 75 -13.95 -7.37 -14.93
C LEU A 75 -12.73 -7.22 -13.99
N THR A 76 -12.25 -6.01 -13.81
CA THR A 76 -11.07 -5.74 -12.98
C THR A 76 -11.34 -5.98 -11.50
N ASN A 77 -12.49 -5.50 -10.99
CA ASN A 77 -12.88 -5.67 -9.60
C ASN A 77 -13.21 -7.13 -9.26
N LEU A 78 -13.86 -7.86 -10.19
CA LEU A 78 -14.07 -9.30 -10.06
C LEU A 78 -12.72 -10.04 -10.02
N GLY A 79 -11.77 -9.65 -10.87
CA GLY A 79 -10.41 -10.16 -10.85
C GLY A 79 -9.74 -9.96 -9.50
N TRP A 80 -9.88 -8.78 -8.91
CA TRP A 80 -9.36 -8.48 -7.57
C TRP A 80 -10.03 -9.33 -6.48
N CYS A 81 -11.35 -9.51 -6.53
CA CYS A 81 -12.05 -10.37 -5.58
C CYS A 81 -11.52 -11.82 -5.63
N LEU A 82 -11.29 -12.34 -6.83
CA LEU A 82 -10.75 -13.70 -7.03
C LEU A 82 -9.25 -13.81 -6.66
N GLU A 83 -8.46 -12.76 -6.89
CA GLU A 83 -7.04 -12.73 -6.49
C GLU A 83 -6.90 -12.73 -4.97
N ALA A 84 -7.66 -11.87 -4.28
CA ALA A 84 -7.57 -11.66 -2.84
C ALA A 84 -8.47 -12.57 -2.00
N GLY A 85 -9.40 -13.31 -2.60
CA GLY A 85 -10.38 -14.14 -1.88
C GLY A 85 -11.48 -13.32 -1.20
N VAL A 86 -11.88 -12.20 -1.80
CA VAL A 86 -12.91 -11.31 -1.22
C VAL A 86 -14.30 -11.84 -1.58
N GLY A 87 -15.04 -12.34 -0.60
CA GLY A 87 -16.37 -12.89 -0.77
C GLY A 87 -16.41 -14.28 -1.48
N VAL A 88 -15.26 -14.83 -1.82
CA VAL A 88 -15.10 -16.12 -2.54
C VAL A 88 -13.77 -16.75 -2.17
N GLU A 89 -13.61 -18.05 -2.38
CA GLU A 89 -12.30 -18.69 -2.33
C GLU A 89 -11.39 -18.12 -3.43
N ALA A 90 -10.13 -17.85 -3.09
CA ALA A 90 -9.19 -17.23 -4.01
C ALA A 90 -8.92 -18.12 -5.24
N ASP A 91 -9.05 -17.57 -6.43
CA ASP A 91 -8.66 -18.16 -7.70
C ASP A 91 -7.82 -17.16 -8.54
N PRO A 92 -6.53 -17.03 -8.24
CA PRO A 92 -5.66 -16.12 -8.97
C PRO A 92 -5.52 -16.43 -10.46
N ARG A 93 -5.75 -17.69 -10.88
CA ARG A 93 -5.71 -18.07 -12.32
C ARG A 93 -6.85 -17.42 -13.07
N GLN A 94 -8.05 -17.47 -12.50
CA GLN A 94 -9.21 -16.82 -13.09
C GLN A 94 -9.09 -15.31 -13.05
N ALA A 95 -8.49 -14.73 -11.97
CA ALA A 95 -8.20 -13.30 -11.88
C ALA A 95 -7.35 -12.82 -13.06
N VAL A 96 -6.28 -13.54 -13.41
CA VAL A 96 -5.42 -13.23 -14.56
C VAL A 96 -6.20 -13.20 -15.88
N VAL A 97 -7.13 -14.13 -16.08
CA VAL A 97 -7.98 -14.14 -17.29
C VAL A 97 -8.84 -12.89 -17.37
N LEU A 98 -9.46 -12.49 -16.26
CA LEU A 98 -10.30 -11.29 -16.19
C LEU A 98 -9.48 -10.01 -16.41
N TYR A 99 -8.32 -9.91 -15.79
CA TYR A 99 -7.40 -8.79 -16.03
C TYR A 99 -6.96 -8.71 -17.50
N ALA A 100 -6.67 -9.85 -18.13
CA ALA A 100 -6.32 -9.90 -19.54
C ALA A 100 -7.48 -9.44 -20.45
N GLN A 101 -8.73 -9.83 -20.12
CA GLN A 101 -9.92 -9.39 -20.86
C GLN A 101 -10.15 -7.88 -20.76
N ALA A 102 -9.98 -7.28 -19.57
CA ALA A 102 -10.08 -5.84 -19.38
C ALA A 102 -8.90 -5.09 -20.02
N ALA A 103 -7.68 -5.63 -19.92
CA ALA A 103 -6.48 -5.07 -20.54
C ALA A 103 -6.53 -5.07 -22.07
N ALA A 104 -7.22 -6.05 -22.69
CA ALA A 104 -7.47 -6.10 -24.13
C ALA A 104 -8.37 -4.95 -24.63
N GLN A 105 -9.08 -4.29 -23.72
CA GLN A 105 -9.90 -3.10 -23.98
C GLN A 105 -9.15 -1.81 -23.59
N ASP A 106 -7.81 -1.84 -23.53
CA ASP A 106 -6.93 -0.74 -23.16
C ASP A 106 -7.21 -0.14 -21.77
N TYR A 107 -7.74 -0.93 -20.83
CA TYR A 107 -7.95 -0.48 -19.46
C TYR A 107 -6.65 -0.61 -18.64
N MET A 108 -6.01 0.52 -18.39
CA MET A 108 -4.65 0.59 -17.78
C MET A 108 -4.56 0.01 -16.36
N PRO A 109 -5.57 0.17 -15.47
CA PRO A 109 -5.54 -0.49 -14.16
C PRO A 109 -5.48 -2.02 -14.27
N ALA A 110 -6.28 -2.64 -15.14
CA ALA A 110 -6.24 -4.09 -15.34
C ALA A 110 -4.92 -4.55 -15.97
N LEU A 111 -4.41 -3.80 -16.94
CA LEU A 111 -3.09 -4.07 -17.54
C LEU A 111 -1.98 -4.02 -16.48
N THR A 112 -2.05 -3.08 -15.55
CA THR A 112 -1.09 -2.96 -14.45
C THR A 112 -1.21 -4.12 -13.47
N ASN A 113 -2.43 -4.57 -13.14
CA ASN A 113 -2.65 -5.76 -12.31
C ASN A 113 -2.14 -7.03 -13.01
N LEU A 114 -2.37 -7.18 -14.31
CA LEU A 114 -1.84 -8.27 -15.10
C LEU A 114 -0.30 -8.30 -15.07
N GLY A 115 0.34 -7.12 -15.23
CA GLY A 115 1.79 -6.98 -15.09
C GLY A 115 2.28 -7.37 -13.69
N TYR A 116 1.55 -7.00 -12.64
CA TYR A 116 1.84 -7.42 -11.28
C TYR A 116 1.76 -8.95 -11.11
N CYS A 117 0.73 -9.58 -11.68
CA CYS A 117 0.61 -11.03 -11.68
C CYS A 117 1.81 -11.72 -12.35
N TYR A 118 2.28 -11.20 -13.48
CA TYR A 118 3.49 -11.72 -14.13
C TYR A 118 4.75 -11.51 -13.29
N ALA A 119 4.93 -10.32 -12.69
CA ALA A 119 6.10 -10.01 -11.87
C ALA A 119 6.24 -10.91 -10.63
N HIS A 120 5.12 -11.33 -10.05
CA HIS A 120 5.09 -12.08 -8.79
C HIS A 120 4.70 -13.54 -8.97
N GLY A 121 4.32 -13.98 -10.18
CA GLY A 121 3.86 -15.35 -10.43
C GLY A 121 2.50 -15.65 -9.79
N VAL A 122 1.63 -14.65 -9.67
CA VAL A 122 0.30 -14.79 -9.08
C VAL A 122 -0.67 -15.32 -10.14
N GLY A 123 -1.16 -16.53 -9.99
CA GLY A 123 -2.07 -17.18 -10.94
C GLY A 123 -1.46 -17.56 -12.31
N VAL A 124 -0.23 -17.15 -12.57
CA VAL A 124 0.52 -17.35 -13.82
C VAL A 124 1.99 -17.59 -13.49
N ALA A 125 2.73 -18.24 -14.38
CA ALA A 125 4.19 -18.34 -14.21
C ALA A 125 4.82 -16.93 -14.24
N ARG A 126 5.78 -16.70 -13.33
CA ARG A 126 6.54 -15.45 -13.30
C ARG A 126 7.21 -15.17 -14.64
N ASP A 127 7.08 -13.96 -15.13
CA ASP A 127 7.63 -13.50 -16.41
C ASP A 127 7.90 -11.99 -16.30
N ASP A 128 9.13 -11.65 -15.95
CA ASP A 128 9.52 -10.26 -15.71
C ASP A 128 9.47 -9.41 -17.00
N ASP A 129 9.70 -10.03 -18.18
CA ASP A 129 9.64 -9.33 -19.47
C ASP A 129 8.20 -8.91 -19.80
N LYS A 130 7.22 -9.82 -19.62
CA LYS A 130 5.80 -9.50 -19.79
C LYS A 130 5.30 -8.50 -18.76
N ALA A 131 5.78 -8.59 -17.52
CA ALA A 131 5.45 -7.61 -16.50
C ALA A 131 5.86 -6.19 -16.93
N VAL A 132 7.09 -6.05 -17.40
CA VAL A 132 7.62 -4.76 -17.89
C VAL A 132 6.87 -4.26 -19.11
N GLU A 133 6.50 -5.14 -20.05
CA GLU A 133 5.68 -4.76 -21.21
C GLU A 133 4.33 -4.15 -20.77
N CYS A 134 3.65 -4.80 -19.81
CA CYS A 134 2.42 -4.28 -19.22
C CYS A 134 2.61 -2.95 -18.50
N PHE A 135 3.65 -2.85 -17.67
CA PHE A 135 3.94 -1.61 -16.94
C PHE A 135 4.32 -0.47 -17.88
N ARG A 136 5.12 -0.73 -18.92
CA ARG A 136 5.53 0.27 -19.90
C ARG A 136 4.32 0.83 -20.65
N LYS A 137 3.41 -0.04 -21.14
CA LYS A 137 2.19 0.41 -21.81
C LYS A 137 1.32 1.26 -20.87
N GLY A 138 1.14 0.86 -19.61
CA GLY A 138 0.42 1.66 -18.62
C GLY A 138 1.11 2.98 -18.29
N ALA A 139 2.44 2.97 -18.14
CA ALA A 139 3.24 4.14 -17.82
C ALA A 139 3.23 5.20 -18.92
N GLU A 140 3.36 4.79 -20.19
CA GLU A 140 3.29 5.64 -21.38
C GLU A 140 1.91 6.29 -21.54
N ASN A 141 0.85 5.63 -21.07
CA ASN A 141 -0.51 6.19 -20.99
C ASN A 141 -0.75 7.02 -19.72
N GLY A 142 0.30 7.34 -18.97
CA GLY A 142 0.23 8.24 -17.83
C GLY A 142 -0.39 7.62 -16.56
N PHE A 143 -0.50 6.28 -16.47
CA PHE A 143 -1.06 5.64 -15.27
C PHE A 143 -0.01 5.59 -14.14
N PRO A 144 -0.24 6.31 -13.00
CA PRO A 144 0.81 6.55 -12.00
C PRO A 144 1.34 5.28 -11.35
N ARG A 145 0.47 4.29 -11.07
CA ARG A 145 0.88 3.01 -10.50
C ARG A 145 1.76 2.21 -11.46
N ALA A 146 1.47 2.24 -12.76
CA ALA A 146 2.30 1.59 -13.76
C ALA A 146 3.66 2.27 -13.90
N GLN A 147 3.72 3.61 -13.86
CA GLN A 147 4.97 4.37 -13.84
C GLN A 147 5.84 4.00 -12.63
N PHE A 148 5.23 3.91 -11.45
CA PHE A 148 5.91 3.49 -10.23
C PHE A 148 6.49 2.08 -10.37
N LEU A 149 5.69 1.10 -10.82
CA LEU A 149 6.13 -0.30 -10.99
C LEU A 149 7.20 -0.45 -12.07
N LEU A 150 7.14 0.34 -13.14
CA LEU A 150 8.20 0.40 -14.13
C LEU A 150 9.49 0.99 -13.54
N GLY A 151 9.40 2.00 -12.70
CA GLY A 151 10.51 2.54 -11.92
C GLY A 151 11.15 1.48 -11.02
N GLU A 152 10.33 0.67 -10.32
CA GLU A 152 10.83 -0.46 -9.52
C GLU A 152 11.53 -1.52 -10.38
N ALA A 153 10.99 -1.83 -11.57
CA ALA A 153 11.62 -2.76 -12.51
C ALA A 153 13.01 -2.29 -12.93
N TYR A 154 13.17 -1.02 -13.29
CA TYR A 154 14.49 -0.43 -13.60
C TYR A 154 15.42 -0.40 -12.39
N SER A 155 14.92 -0.05 -11.21
CA SER A 155 15.75 -0.01 -9.98
C SER A 155 16.33 -1.37 -9.61
N ARG A 156 15.60 -2.44 -9.89
CA ARG A 156 15.99 -3.82 -9.55
C ARG A 156 16.59 -4.60 -10.72
N GLY A 157 16.44 -4.12 -11.97
CA GLY A 157 16.84 -4.85 -13.17
C GLY A 157 15.96 -6.08 -13.44
N LEU A 158 14.65 -5.96 -13.25
CA LEU A 158 13.68 -7.04 -13.47
C LEU A 158 13.02 -6.86 -14.85
N GLY A 159 13.30 -7.77 -15.80
CA GLY A 159 12.82 -7.68 -17.18
C GLY A 159 13.37 -6.50 -17.99
N VAL A 160 14.29 -5.73 -17.41
CA VAL A 160 15.02 -4.63 -18.05
C VAL A 160 16.42 -4.54 -17.47
N GLU A 161 17.35 -3.92 -18.20
CA GLU A 161 18.66 -3.57 -17.64
C GLU A 161 18.47 -2.58 -16.47
N ARG A 162 19.18 -2.81 -15.37
CA ARG A 162 19.11 -1.93 -14.21
C ARG A 162 19.59 -0.53 -14.57
N SER A 163 18.77 0.46 -14.24
CA SER A 163 19.07 1.87 -14.47
C SER A 163 18.47 2.72 -13.35
N ASP A 164 19.30 3.21 -12.47
CA ASP A 164 18.87 4.09 -11.38
C ASP A 164 18.34 5.44 -11.94
N GLU A 165 18.87 5.90 -13.08
CA GLU A 165 18.42 7.12 -13.77
C GLU A 165 17.00 6.96 -14.33
N ASP A 166 16.71 5.85 -15.01
CA ASP A 166 15.39 5.58 -15.56
C ASP A 166 14.38 5.31 -14.45
N ALA A 167 14.80 4.61 -13.39
CA ALA A 167 13.98 4.43 -12.20
C ALA A 167 13.55 5.78 -11.61
N ALA A 168 14.50 6.69 -11.37
CA ALA A 168 14.23 8.00 -10.83
C ALA A 168 13.32 8.85 -11.73
N ARG A 169 13.47 8.76 -13.07
CA ARG A 169 12.58 9.43 -14.02
C ARG A 169 11.13 8.94 -13.91
N TRP A 170 10.92 7.63 -13.82
CA TRP A 170 9.60 7.06 -13.71
C TRP A 170 8.96 7.34 -12.34
N TYR A 171 9.74 7.28 -11.25
CA TYR A 171 9.27 7.72 -9.93
C TYR A 171 8.90 9.21 -9.95
N GLN A 172 9.68 10.06 -10.61
CA GLN A 172 9.36 11.48 -10.74
C GLN A 172 8.05 11.70 -11.49
N SER A 173 7.81 10.98 -12.58
CA SER A 173 6.57 11.08 -13.35
C SER A 173 5.35 10.71 -12.51
N ALA A 174 5.41 9.58 -11.79
CA ALA A 174 4.33 9.13 -10.91
C ALA A 174 4.14 10.06 -9.69
N ALA A 175 5.23 10.59 -9.13
CA ALA A 175 5.20 11.50 -7.99
C ALA A 175 4.51 12.84 -8.34
N TRP A 176 4.75 13.38 -9.53
CA TRP A 176 4.06 14.58 -10.03
C TRP A 176 2.55 14.36 -10.23
N LEU A 177 2.13 13.13 -10.52
CA LEU A 177 0.72 12.75 -10.59
C LEU A 177 0.12 12.47 -9.21
N GLY A 178 0.87 12.72 -8.14
CA GLY A 178 0.39 12.60 -6.77
C GLY A 178 0.43 11.17 -6.20
N TYR A 179 1.14 10.22 -6.83
CA TYR A 179 1.20 8.85 -6.34
C TYR A 179 2.15 8.73 -5.12
N PRO A 180 1.63 8.49 -3.89
CA PRO A 180 2.43 8.60 -2.67
C PRO A 180 3.61 7.63 -2.58
N PRO A 181 3.51 6.35 -3.01
CA PRO A 181 4.68 5.46 -3.04
C PRO A 181 5.82 6.01 -3.91
N ALA A 182 5.49 6.59 -5.09
CA ALA A 182 6.50 7.17 -5.97
C ALA A 182 7.12 8.45 -5.39
N GLN A 183 6.34 9.25 -4.66
CA GLN A 183 6.85 10.42 -3.93
C GLN A 183 7.89 10.00 -2.88
N THR A 184 7.65 8.89 -2.19
CA THR A 184 8.62 8.33 -1.24
C THR A 184 9.89 7.85 -1.93
N GLU A 185 9.79 7.09 -3.02
CA GLU A 185 10.97 6.59 -3.74
C GLU A 185 11.75 7.73 -4.41
N LEU A 186 11.08 8.74 -4.97
CA LEU A 186 11.75 9.94 -5.47
C LEU A 186 12.46 10.70 -4.34
N GLY A 187 11.83 10.80 -3.17
CA GLY A 187 12.45 11.34 -1.96
C GLY A 187 13.74 10.62 -1.63
N ARG A 188 13.76 9.28 -1.68
CA ARG A 188 14.97 8.46 -1.46
C ARG A 188 16.03 8.68 -2.54
N CYS A 189 15.62 8.72 -3.79
CA CYS A 189 16.54 9.02 -4.89
C CYS A 189 17.26 10.35 -4.66
N LEU A 190 16.52 11.39 -4.24
CA LEU A 190 17.08 12.71 -3.95
C LEU A 190 17.89 12.76 -2.64
N GLU A 191 17.53 11.96 -1.64
CA GLU A 191 18.25 11.86 -0.37
C GLU A 191 19.65 11.27 -0.56
N PHE A 192 19.75 10.18 -1.35
CA PHE A 192 21.00 9.45 -1.54
C PHE A 192 21.72 9.78 -2.84
N GLY A 193 21.13 10.54 -3.76
CA GLY A 193 21.71 10.86 -5.05
C GLY A 193 21.66 9.66 -6.02
N THR A 194 20.65 8.80 -5.91
CA THR A 194 20.50 7.60 -6.73
C THR A 194 19.74 7.95 -8.02
N GLY A 195 20.42 7.91 -9.17
CA GLY A 195 19.85 8.24 -10.47
C GLY A 195 19.55 9.74 -10.70
N VAL A 196 19.69 10.56 -9.66
CA VAL A 196 19.50 12.02 -9.69
C VAL A 196 20.52 12.69 -8.77
N PRO A 197 20.91 13.96 -9.01
CA PRO A 197 21.75 14.69 -8.08
C PRO A 197 21.12 14.76 -6.68
N GLN A 198 21.95 14.53 -5.66
CA GLN A 198 21.50 14.60 -4.26
C GLN A 198 20.93 15.98 -3.92
N ASN A 199 19.75 15.99 -3.32
CA ASN A 199 19.08 17.22 -2.86
C ASN A 199 18.14 16.95 -1.69
N ILE A 200 18.68 17.07 -0.49
CA ILE A 200 17.94 16.76 0.75
C ILE A 200 16.72 17.68 0.96
N GLN A 201 16.78 18.96 0.56
CA GLN A 201 15.65 19.87 0.69
C GLN A 201 14.48 19.48 -0.22
N GLN A 202 14.77 18.96 -1.40
CA GLN A 202 13.72 18.40 -2.28
C GLN A 202 13.23 17.06 -1.76
N ALA A 203 14.10 16.20 -1.22
CA ALA A 203 13.71 14.93 -0.59
C ALA A 203 12.69 15.18 0.55
N VAL A 204 12.95 16.16 1.43
CA VAL A 204 12.00 16.57 2.49
C VAL A 204 10.62 16.93 1.92
N LYS A 205 10.57 17.68 0.82
CA LYS A 205 9.28 18.09 0.21
C LYS A 205 8.50 16.88 -0.30
N TRP A 206 9.18 15.94 -0.95
CA TRP A 206 8.53 14.74 -1.48
C TRP A 206 8.10 13.78 -0.38
N TYR A 207 8.94 13.56 0.64
CA TYR A 207 8.53 12.77 1.81
C TYR A 207 7.34 13.40 2.55
N ARG A 208 7.32 14.75 2.68
CA ARG A 208 6.18 15.46 3.28
C ARG A 208 4.92 15.25 2.45
N SER A 209 4.99 15.40 1.13
CA SER A 209 3.85 15.15 0.25
C SER A 209 3.32 13.72 0.38
N ALA A 210 4.20 12.71 0.41
CA ALA A 210 3.81 11.33 0.64
C ALA A 210 3.18 11.13 2.04
N ALA A 211 3.78 11.72 3.07
CA ALA A 211 3.35 11.61 4.45
C ALA A 211 1.98 12.25 4.69
N ASP A 212 1.74 13.44 4.12
CA ASP A 212 0.45 14.15 4.20
C ASP A 212 -0.66 13.38 3.48
N ASN A 213 -0.31 12.58 2.45
CA ASN A 213 -1.22 11.65 1.77
C ASN A 213 -1.28 10.26 2.44
N GLY A 214 -0.85 10.13 3.68
CA GLY A 214 -1.01 8.93 4.50
C GLY A 214 -0.03 7.80 4.19
N ASN A 215 0.99 8.00 3.35
CA ASN A 215 1.94 6.94 3.03
C ASN A 215 2.88 6.63 4.21
N ALA A 216 2.74 5.47 4.82
CA ALA A 216 3.50 5.08 6.01
C ALA A 216 5.03 5.05 5.80
N PRO A 217 5.58 4.54 4.68
CA PRO A 217 7.00 4.68 4.36
C PRO A 217 7.45 6.15 4.31
N GLY A 218 6.69 7.03 3.64
CA GLY A 218 6.97 8.46 3.56
C GLY A 218 6.94 9.14 4.92
N GLN A 219 5.96 8.82 5.76
CA GLN A 219 5.86 9.29 7.15
C GLN A 219 7.09 8.86 7.97
N CYS A 220 7.49 7.59 7.84
CA CYS A 220 8.67 7.07 8.54
C CYS A 220 9.96 7.76 8.08
N CYS A 221 10.14 8.01 6.77
CA CYS A 221 11.30 8.73 6.24
C CYS A 221 11.32 10.19 6.72
N LEU A 222 10.18 10.87 6.69
CA LEU A 222 10.08 12.25 7.19
C LEU A 222 10.39 12.32 8.70
N GLY A 223 9.90 11.36 9.49
CA GLY A 223 10.24 11.22 10.91
C GLY A 223 11.74 11.10 11.13
N PHE A 224 12.43 10.30 10.33
CA PHE A 224 13.89 10.14 10.39
C PHE A 224 14.64 11.42 10.03
N LEU A 225 14.17 12.21 9.08
CA LEU A 225 14.78 13.50 8.76
C LEU A 225 14.63 14.50 9.92
N TYR A 226 13.49 14.51 10.62
CA TYR A 226 13.34 15.31 11.84
C TYR A 226 14.18 14.81 13.02
N GLU A 227 14.35 13.49 13.15
CA GLU A 227 15.25 12.88 14.14
C GLU A 227 16.69 13.32 13.94
N SER A 228 17.17 13.26 12.68
CA SER A 228 18.56 13.53 12.32
C SER A 228 18.87 15.02 12.09
N GLY A 229 17.85 15.85 11.85
CA GLY A 229 18.02 17.25 11.46
C GLY A 229 18.52 17.42 10.01
N GLN A 230 18.30 16.42 9.15
CA GLN A 230 18.72 16.47 7.76
C GLN A 230 17.69 17.19 6.89
N GLY A 231 18.07 18.35 6.35
CA GLY A 231 17.20 19.16 5.50
C GLY A 231 16.04 19.87 6.22
N VAL A 232 15.88 19.62 7.51
CA VAL A 232 14.92 20.25 8.43
C VAL A 232 15.60 20.53 9.77
N GLU A 233 15.04 21.44 10.57
CA GLU A 233 15.47 21.60 11.95
C GLU A 233 15.17 20.33 12.75
N GLN A 234 16.15 19.85 13.53
CA GLN A 234 15.99 18.67 14.36
C GLN A 234 14.85 18.84 15.37
N SER A 235 13.93 17.91 15.40
CA SER A 235 12.79 17.90 16.32
C SER A 235 12.34 16.48 16.65
N TRP A 236 12.64 16.03 17.86
CA TRP A 236 12.17 14.74 18.35
C TRP A 236 10.65 14.65 18.46
N GLN A 237 9.97 15.77 18.75
CA GLN A 237 8.52 15.83 18.81
C GLN A 237 7.88 15.58 17.44
N GLU A 238 8.41 16.23 16.39
CA GLU A 238 7.96 15.99 15.01
C GLU A 238 8.32 14.57 14.55
N ALA A 239 9.53 14.09 14.87
CA ALA A 239 9.91 12.71 14.55
C ALA A 239 8.93 11.70 15.14
N VAL A 240 8.60 11.82 16.43
CA VAL A 240 7.62 10.96 17.11
C VAL A 240 6.23 11.06 16.50
N ARG A 241 5.79 12.26 16.14
CA ARG A 241 4.49 12.48 15.49
C ARG A 241 4.38 11.67 14.19
N TRP A 242 5.41 11.74 13.35
CA TRP A 242 5.42 11.04 12.07
C TRP A 242 5.63 9.54 12.23
N TYR A 243 6.50 9.10 13.15
CA TYR A 243 6.64 7.69 13.48
C TYR A 243 5.34 7.09 14.01
N ARG A 244 4.58 7.83 14.84
CA ARG A 244 3.28 7.39 15.34
C ARG A 244 2.29 7.23 14.20
N ALA A 245 2.17 8.21 13.31
CA ALA A 245 1.27 8.12 12.16
C ALA A 245 1.55 6.90 11.27
N ALA A 246 2.84 6.54 11.08
CA ALA A 246 3.21 5.34 10.35
C ALA A 246 3.02 4.05 11.16
N ALA A 247 3.24 4.09 12.49
CA ALA A 247 3.05 2.97 13.40
C ALA A 247 1.56 2.62 13.61
N ASP A 248 0.67 3.59 13.51
CA ASP A 248 -0.78 3.39 13.54
C ASP A 248 -1.28 2.61 12.31
N GLN A 249 -0.50 2.60 11.24
CA GLN A 249 -0.69 1.78 10.03
C GLN A 249 0.11 0.46 10.09
N ASP A 250 0.58 0.06 11.25
CA ASP A 250 1.39 -1.14 11.46
C ASP A 250 2.70 -1.21 10.63
N TYR A 251 3.26 -0.06 10.20
CA TYR A 251 4.51 -0.07 9.45
C TYR A 251 5.70 -0.50 10.34
N PRO A 252 6.35 -1.66 10.09
CA PRO A 252 7.27 -2.27 11.05
C PRO A 252 8.47 -1.41 11.41
N ARG A 253 9.04 -0.70 10.42
CA ARG A 253 10.17 0.20 10.67
C ARG A 253 9.79 1.37 11.59
N ALA A 254 8.59 1.91 11.42
CA ALA A 254 8.10 3.01 12.26
C ALA A 254 7.77 2.53 13.67
N LEU A 255 7.20 1.32 13.80
CA LEU A 255 7.01 0.68 15.12
C LEU A 255 8.33 0.60 15.90
N CYS A 256 9.41 0.16 15.26
CA CYS A 256 10.72 0.09 15.90
C CYS A 256 11.29 1.48 16.23
N ASN A 257 11.15 2.47 15.35
CA ASN A 257 11.66 3.81 15.59
C ASN A 257 10.88 4.50 16.73
N LEU A 258 9.56 4.35 16.76
CA LEU A 258 8.73 4.87 17.85
C LEU A 258 9.03 4.17 19.17
N ALA A 259 9.22 2.85 19.14
CA ALA A 259 9.62 2.06 20.32
C ALA A 259 10.95 2.56 20.88
N TRP A 260 11.91 2.81 20.01
CA TRP A 260 13.20 3.40 20.40
C TRP A 260 13.03 4.78 21.07
N CYS A 261 12.14 5.62 20.53
CA CYS A 261 11.84 6.92 21.14
C CYS A 261 11.28 6.76 22.56
N TYR A 262 10.39 5.79 22.82
CA TYR A 262 9.88 5.49 24.16
C TYR A 262 10.95 4.87 25.05
N GLU A 263 11.81 3.99 24.57
CA GLU A 263 12.88 3.34 25.33
C GLU A 263 13.88 4.39 25.87
N TYR A 264 14.21 5.40 25.06
CA TYR A 264 15.22 6.40 25.42
C TYR A 264 14.64 7.76 25.83
N GLY A 265 13.31 7.94 25.84
CA GLY A 265 12.68 9.19 26.21
C GLY A 265 12.98 10.33 25.23
N LYS A 266 12.97 10.03 23.91
CA LYS A 266 13.26 11.00 22.85
C LYS A 266 11.96 11.57 22.28
N GLY A 267 11.67 12.84 22.56
CA GLY A 267 10.45 13.50 22.14
C GLY A 267 9.17 13.04 22.83
N VAL A 268 9.28 12.03 23.69
CA VAL A 268 8.22 11.46 24.54
C VAL A 268 8.78 11.12 25.91
N GLU A 269 7.93 10.96 26.92
CA GLU A 269 8.32 10.41 28.19
C GLU A 269 8.76 8.94 28.02
N ARG A 270 9.81 8.56 28.75
CA ARG A 270 10.35 7.20 28.67
C ARG A 270 9.36 6.19 29.22
N ASP A 271 9.04 5.18 28.41
CA ASP A 271 8.12 4.09 28.74
C ASP A 271 8.60 2.77 28.13
N TYR A 272 9.24 1.94 28.94
CA TYR A 272 9.72 0.63 28.50
C TYR A 272 8.58 -0.34 28.15
N ALA A 273 7.42 -0.25 28.82
CA ALA A 273 6.30 -1.11 28.52
C ALA A 273 5.67 -0.79 27.15
N GLN A 274 5.58 0.49 26.83
CA GLN A 274 5.13 0.91 25.51
C GLN A 274 6.15 0.55 24.43
N ALA A 275 7.45 0.73 24.69
CA ALA A 275 8.51 0.33 23.78
C ALA A 275 8.43 -1.17 23.44
N ALA A 276 8.35 -2.03 24.48
CA ALA A 276 8.26 -3.46 24.29
C ALA A 276 7.01 -3.89 23.49
N ARG A 277 5.86 -3.26 23.72
CA ARG A 277 4.63 -3.53 22.93
C ARG A 277 4.81 -3.21 21.45
N LEU A 278 5.46 -2.09 21.13
CA LEU A 278 5.71 -1.68 19.73
C LEU A 278 6.75 -2.59 19.06
N TYR A 279 7.82 -2.98 19.78
CA TYR A 279 8.78 -3.96 19.28
C TYR A 279 8.13 -5.31 19.03
N LEU A 280 7.22 -5.76 19.92
CA LEU A 280 6.47 -7.00 19.76
C LEU A 280 5.61 -6.95 18.49
N ARG A 281 4.84 -5.88 18.26
CA ARG A 281 4.05 -5.70 17.03
C ARG A 281 4.90 -5.79 15.77
N ALA A 282 6.10 -5.22 15.78
CA ALA A 282 7.03 -5.33 14.65
C ALA A 282 7.60 -6.77 14.52
N ALA A 283 7.89 -7.43 15.63
CA ALA A 283 8.43 -8.78 15.66
C ALA A 283 7.41 -9.83 15.19
N GLU A 284 6.13 -9.66 15.50
CA GLU A 284 5.02 -10.51 15.05
C GLU A 284 4.79 -10.41 13.53
N GLN A 285 5.17 -9.30 12.93
CA GLN A 285 5.21 -9.12 11.46
C GLN A 285 6.51 -9.67 10.84
N GLU A 286 7.25 -10.49 11.56
CA GLU A 286 8.50 -11.09 11.11
C GLU A 286 9.59 -10.07 10.74
N TYR A 287 9.49 -8.81 11.24
CA TYR A 287 10.48 -7.79 10.98
C TYR A 287 11.76 -8.05 11.81
N PRO A 288 12.94 -8.32 11.17
CA PRO A 288 14.12 -8.81 11.87
C PRO A 288 14.59 -7.88 12.99
N ARG A 289 14.62 -6.58 12.74
CA ARG A 289 15.01 -5.59 13.76
C ARG A 289 14.01 -5.54 14.93
N GLY A 290 12.71 -5.75 14.67
CA GLY A 290 11.68 -5.87 15.71
C GLY A 290 11.93 -7.08 16.60
N GLN A 291 12.24 -8.22 15.99
CA GLN A 291 12.59 -9.46 16.70
C GLN A 291 13.86 -9.29 17.54
N LEU A 292 14.92 -8.70 16.99
CA LEU A 292 16.13 -8.36 17.73
C LEU A 292 15.82 -7.51 18.96
N CYS A 293 15.10 -6.39 18.77
CA CYS A 293 14.77 -5.47 19.85
C CYS A 293 13.88 -6.12 20.92
N MET A 294 12.94 -7.00 20.52
CA MET A 294 12.12 -7.76 21.46
C MET A 294 12.95 -8.74 22.27
N GLY A 295 13.92 -9.41 21.64
CA GLY A 295 14.93 -10.23 22.33
C GLY A 295 15.70 -9.45 23.39
N LEU A 296 16.18 -8.25 23.05
CA LEU A 296 16.85 -7.34 23.99
C LEU A 296 15.93 -6.90 25.15
N CYS A 297 14.64 -6.70 24.89
CA CYS A 297 13.67 -6.40 25.95
C CYS A 297 13.52 -7.57 26.93
N CYS A 298 13.41 -8.80 26.43
CA CYS A 298 13.32 -10.01 27.27
C CYS A 298 14.62 -10.27 28.04
N GLU A 299 15.79 -10.11 27.41
CA GLU A 299 17.11 -10.29 28.06
C GLU A 299 17.32 -9.33 29.23
N ARG A 300 16.86 -8.06 29.07
CA ARG A 300 17.11 -7.01 30.07
C ARG A 300 15.94 -6.76 31.03
N GLY A 301 14.83 -7.45 30.85
CA GLY A 301 13.62 -7.22 31.64
C GLY A 301 13.04 -5.80 31.45
N ARG A 302 13.17 -5.21 30.25
CA ARG A 302 12.70 -3.85 29.95
C ARG A 302 11.31 -3.88 29.35
N GLY A 303 10.33 -3.48 30.14
CA GLY A 303 8.92 -3.43 29.72
C GLY A 303 8.23 -4.78 29.67
N VAL A 304 8.99 -5.87 29.82
CA VAL A 304 8.55 -7.26 29.94
C VAL A 304 9.36 -7.95 31.05
N PRO A 305 8.89 -9.05 31.64
CA PRO A 305 9.69 -9.84 32.57
C PRO A 305 10.98 -10.30 31.91
N LEU A 306 12.06 -10.40 32.72
CA LEU A 306 13.32 -10.97 32.26
C LEU A 306 13.11 -12.45 31.93
N ASP A 307 13.40 -12.84 30.70
CA ASP A 307 13.27 -14.20 30.19
C ASP A 307 14.32 -14.46 29.10
N LEU A 308 15.39 -15.15 29.52
CA LEU A 308 16.50 -15.47 28.61
C LEU A 308 16.14 -16.53 27.58
N ALA A 309 15.16 -17.42 27.87
CA ALA A 309 14.71 -18.40 26.90
C ALA A 309 13.92 -17.73 25.77
N ALA A 310 12.97 -16.84 26.11
CA ALA A 310 12.25 -16.05 25.13
C ALA A 310 13.20 -15.14 24.34
N ALA A 311 14.21 -14.53 24.98
CA ALA A 311 15.21 -13.73 24.29
C ALA A 311 15.95 -14.53 23.22
N ALA A 312 16.43 -15.74 23.56
CA ALA A 312 17.13 -16.62 22.61
C ALA A 312 16.25 -17.05 21.44
N GLU A 313 14.94 -17.26 21.65
CA GLU A 313 13.99 -17.55 20.57
C GLU A 313 13.84 -16.38 19.59
N TRP A 314 13.70 -15.16 20.12
CA TRP A 314 13.61 -13.96 19.29
C TRP A 314 14.89 -13.68 18.50
N TYR A 315 16.06 -13.82 19.14
CA TYR A 315 17.35 -13.68 18.45
C TYR A 315 17.52 -14.73 17.36
N ARG A 316 17.07 -15.98 17.58
CA ARG A 316 17.15 -17.03 16.54
C ARG A 316 16.31 -16.66 15.32
N LYS A 317 15.06 -16.20 15.51
CA LYS A 317 14.19 -15.76 14.41
C LYS A 317 14.81 -14.61 13.61
N ALA A 318 15.39 -13.61 14.29
CA ALA A 318 16.07 -12.50 13.64
C ALA A 318 17.34 -12.95 12.89
N ALA A 319 18.15 -13.84 13.50
CA ALA A 319 19.39 -14.36 12.93
C ALA A 319 19.15 -15.22 11.68
N GLU A 320 18.08 -16.03 11.66
CA GLU A 320 17.65 -16.83 10.50
C GLU A 320 17.29 -15.95 9.30
N GLN A 321 16.89 -14.71 9.54
CA GLN A 321 16.62 -13.70 8.51
C GLN A 321 17.84 -12.85 8.14
N GLY A 322 19.01 -13.14 8.72
CA GLY A 322 20.26 -12.47 8.40
C GLY A 322 20.57 -11.21 9.23
N GLU A 323 19.86 -10.99 10.36
CA GLU A 323 20.18 -9.85 11.25
C GLU A 323 21.49 -10.13 11.99
N GLU A 324 22.56 -9.40 11.62
CA GLU A 324 23.92 -9.64 12.11
C GLU A 324 24.04 -9.44 13.62
N ASP A 325 23.38 -8.42 14.18
CA ASP A 325 23.41 -8.15 15.61
C ASP A 325 22.74 -9.29 16.42
N ALA A 326 21.71 -9.92 15.86
CA ALA A 326 21.05 -11.07 16.48
C ALA A 326 21.95 -12.31 16.46
N GLN A 327 22.74 -12.50 15.40
CA GLN A 327 23.72 -13.59 15.33
C GLN A 327 24.78 -13.43 16.43
N CYS A 328 25.23 -12.20 16.68
CA CYS A 328 26.17 -11.91 17.78
C CYS A 328 25.57 -12.16 19.18
N CYS A 329 24.26 -11.97 19.37
CA CYS A 329 23.59 -12.20 20.64
C CYS A 329 23.38 -13.69 20.97
N LEU A 330 23.49 -14.59 19.98
CA LEU A 330 23.37 -16.04 20.14
C LEU A 330 24.72 -16.75 20.43
N GLY A 331 25.85 -16.14 20.07
CA GLY A 331 27.20 -16.65 20.22
C GLY A 331 27.83 -16.23 21.50
#